data_0a5a5e37d5ef987e20f769ba68cfce6e
#
_entry.id   0a5a5e37d5ef987e20f769ba68cfce6e
#
_cell.length_a   1.000
_cell.length_b   1.000
_cell.length_c   1.000
_cell.angle_alpha   90.00
_cell.angle_beta   90.00
_cell.angle_gamma   90.00
#
_symmetry.space_group_name_H-M   'P 1'
#
loop_
_entity.id
_entity.type
_entity.pdbx_description
1 polymer ?
#
loop_
_entity_poly.entity_id
_entity_poly.type
_entity_poly.pdbx_seq_one_letter_code
_entity_poly.pdbx_strand_id
1 'polypeptide(L)'
;MLKQEWKSLFHNKILLLVVIVIALIPAIYAGLFLASMWDPYGNVDKLPVAIVNEDEPAEYGDTTLTVGEQLVDNLKENDSLAFNFVDEDVANEGLKNGTYYMVITIPKDFSANAATMMDEQPQKMILNYETNPGTNYIASKLSETALGKIKTSIREEVTRTYAEAIFDQIGTAGDGMQEAADGAQQIKDGMDDASDGNKKITDNLKVLADSTLTFKEGSEELTEGLKSYT
;
A
#
# COMPACT_ATOMS: atom_id res chain seq x y z
N MET A 1 -7.19 77.06 12.06
CA MET A 1 -8.30 76.17 12.37
C MET A 1 -7.79 74.83 12.87
N LEU A 2 -7.18 74.00 12.09
CA LEU A 2 -6.72 72.64 12.52
C LEU A 2 -5.87 72.60 13.82
N LYS A 3 -4.91 73.53 13.99
CA LYS A 3 -4.10 73.58 15.20
C LYS A 3 -4.89 73.90 16.49
N GLN A 4 -5.96 74.65 16.39
CA GLN A 4 -6.82 75.01 17.54
C GLN A 4 -7.72 73.85 17.88
N GLU A 5 -8.26 73.11 16.92
CA GLU A 5 -9.06 71.92 17.15
C GLU A 5 -8.25 70.81 17.80
N TRP A 6 -7.04 70.55 17.32
CA TRP A 6 -6.14 69.59 17.98
C TRP A 6 -5.82 69.98 19.44
N LYS A 7 -5.59 71.29 19.72
CA LYS A 7 -5.31 71.78 21.07
C LYS A 7 -6.53 71.63 21.99
N SER A 8 -7.75 71.87 21.45
CA SER A 8 -9.00 71.63 22.16
C SER A 8 -9.24 70.14 22.46
N LEU A 9 -8.95 69.28 21.51
CA LEU A 9 -9.04 67.83 21.65
C LEU A 9 -8.15 67.30 22.79
N PHE A 10 -6.88 67.72 22.81
CA PHE A 10 -5.92 67.30 23.85
C PHE A 10 -6.26 67.93 25.23
N HIS A 11 -6.94 69.07 25.28
CA HIS A 11 -7.29 69.72 26.53
C HIS A 11 -8.51 69.08 27.18
N ASN A 12 -9.42 68.52 26.39
CA ASN A 12 -10.61 67.83 26.89
C ASN A 12 -10.42 66.33 26.94
N LYS A 13 -10.10 65.82 28.14
CA LYS A 13 -9.79 64.37 28.34
C LYS A 13 -10.93 63.46 27.97
N ILE A 14 -12.20 63.89 28.13
CA ILE A 14 -13.37 63.11 27.77
C ILE A 14 -13.50 62.99 26.23
N LEU A 15 -13.30 64.11 25.53
CA LEU A 15 -13.35 64.16 24.07
C LEU A 15 -12.23 63.33 23.47
N LEU A 16 -11.02 63.38 24.04
CA LEU A 16 -9.88 62.58 23.63
C LEU A 16 -10.18 61.07 23.79
N LEU A 17 -10.78 60.69 24.94
CA LEU A 17 -11.13 59.29 25.20
C LEU A 17 -12.19 58.80 24.19
N VAL A 18 -13.21 59.60 23.87
CA VAL A 18 -14.23 59.25 22.87
C VAL A 18 -13.60 59.03 21.48
N VAL A 19 -12.71 59.93 21.06
CA VAL A 19 -12.02 59.79 19.75
C VAL A 19 -11.15 58.55 19.71
N ILE A 20 -10.43 58.24 20.81
CA ILE A 20 -9.62 57.00 20.90
C ILE A 20 -10.53 55.76 20.80
N VAL A 21 -11.64 55.71 21.52
CA VAL A 21 -12.57 54.59 21.49
C VAL A 21 -13.14 54.41 20.08
N ILE A 22 -13.58 55.49 19.43
CA ILE A 22 -14.13 55.44 18.07
C ILE A 22 -13.04 54.94 17.06
N ALA A 23 -11.78 55.37 17.23
CA ALA A 23 -10.68 54.94 16.37
C ALA A 23 -10.28 53.48 16.64
N LEU A 24 -10.43 52.99 17.88
CA LEU A 24 -10.12 51.61 18.28
C LEU A 24 -11.13 50.60 17.71
N ILE A 25 -12.40 50.96 17.53
CA ILE A 25 -13.42 50.03 17.02
C ILE A 25 -13.03 49.45 15.64
N PRO A 26 -12.70 50.26 14.61
CA PRO A 26 -12.27 49.74 13.33
C PRO A 26 -10.96 48.94 13.43
N ALA A 27 -10.04 49.39 14.30
CA ALA A 27 -8.73 48.71 14.46
C ALA A 27 -8.88 47.33 15.10
N ILE A 28 -9.74 47.22 16.16
CA ILE A 28 -10.06 45.92 16.78
C ILE A 28 -10.82 45.04 15.80
N TYR A 29 -11.78 45.57 15.06
CA TYR A 29 -12.52 44.80 14.05
C TYR A 29 -11.60 44.30 12.94
N ALA A 30 -10.74 45.18 12.41
CA ALA A 30 -9.76 44.81 11.38
C ALA A 30 -8.75 43.81 11.93
N GLY A 31 -8.27 43.98 13.16
CA GLY A 31 -7.34 43.06 13.80
C GLY A 31 -7.93 41.67 14.04
N LEU A 32 -9.15 41.61 14.56
CA LEU A 32 -9.88 40.33 14.76
C LEU A 32 -10.20 39.67 13.42
N PHE A 33 -10.63 40.46 12.43
CA PHE A 33 -10.88 39.94 11.07
C PHE A 33 -9.61 39.41 10.42
N LEU A 34 -8.52 40.19 10.46
CA LEU A 34 -7.23 39.70 9.93
C LEU A 34 -6.73 38.46 10.69
N ALA A 35 -6.82 38.46 12.03
CA ALA A 35 -6.40 37.30 12.84
C ALA A 35 -7.22 36.05 12.52
N SER A 36 -8.55 36.21 12.29
CA SER A 36 -9.43 35.13 11.89
C SER A 36 -9.19 34.63 10.46
N MET A 37 -8.69 35.49 9.57
CA MET A 37 -8.47 35.19 8.15
C MET A 37 -6.98 35.07 7.80
N TRP A 38 -6.07 35.19 8.79
CA TRP A 38 -4.63 35.25 8.55
C TRP A 38 -4.06 34.00 7.92
N ASP A 39 -4.59 32.85 8.32
CA ASP A 39 -4.20 31.56 7.74
C ASP A 39 -5.40 30.59 7.74
N PRO A 40 -6.38 30.80 6.86
CA PRO A 40 -7.52 29.89 6.73
C PRO A 40 -7.10 28.50 6.23
N TYR A 41 -5.89 28.36 5.68
CA TYR A 41 -5.36 27.12 5.12
C TYR A 41 -4.38 26.42 6.06
N GLY A 42 -3.86 27.09 7.08
CA GLY A 42 -2.87 26.54 8.02
C GLY A 42 -3.40 25.46 8.97
N ASN A 43 -4.73 25.25 8.99
CA ASN A 43 -5.35 24.21 9.80
C ASN A 43 -6.04 23.11 8.97
N VAL A 44 -5.67 22.98 7.70
CA VAL A 44 -6.23 21.93 6.82
C VAL A 44 -5.83 20.53 7.30
N ASP A 45 -4.65 20.41 7.89
CA ASP A 45 -4.14 19.22 8.56
C ASP A 45 -4.99 18.77 9.76
N LYS A 46 -5.79 19.67 10.34
CA LYS A 46 -6.70 19.39 11.46
C LYS A 46 -8.14 19.09 11.04
N LEU A 47 -8.43 19.11 9.73
CA LEU A 47 -9.78 18.79 9.26
C LEU A 47 -10.07 17.30 9.49
N PRO A 48 -11.15 16.99 10.24
CA PRO A 48 -11.50 15.62 10.53
C PRO A 48 -12.07 14.94 9.27
N VAL A 49 -11.40 13.88 8.84
CA VAL A 49 -11.79 13.03 7.71
C VAL A 49 -12.10 11.64 8.25
N ALA A 50 -13.32 11.16 8.01
CA ALA A 50 -13.68 9.78 8.34
C ALA A 50 -13.21 8.82 7.25
N ILE A 51 -12.61 7.72 7.67
CA ILE A 51 -12.22 6.60 6.80
C ILE A 51 -13.08 5.41 7.18
N VAL A 52 -13.79 4.88 6.21
CA VAL A 52 -14.59 3.65 6.31
C VAL A 52 -13.91 2.59 5.47
N ASN A 53 -13.53 1.48 6.08
CA ASN A 53 -12.96 0.35 5.37
C ASN A 53 -14.00 -0.76 5.26
N GLU A 54 -14.50 -0.98 4.05
CA GLU A 54 -15.39 -2.11 3.71
C GLU A 54 -14.66 -3.19 2.91
N ASP A 55 -13.34 -3.01 2.66
CA ASP A 55 -12.57 -3.92 1.82
C ASP A 55 -12.61 -5.34 2.37
N GLU A 56 -12.78 -6.29 1.47
CA GLU A 56 -12.71 -7.72 1.76
C GLU A 56 -11.38 -8.28 1.23
N PRO A 57 -10.68 -9.12 2.04
CA PRO A 57 -9.47 -9.78 1.58
C PRO A 57 -9.68 -10.54 0.27
N ALA A 58 -8.70 -10.48 -0.63
CA ALA A 58 -8.76 -11.17 -1.92
C ALA A 58 -7.61 -12.17 -2.08
N GLU A 59 -7.92 -13.35 -2.61
CA GLU A 59 -6.91 -14.37 -2.91
C GLU A 59 -6.10 -13.98 -4.15
N TYR A 60 -4.78 -14.12 -4.08
CA TYR A 60 -3.86 -13.93 -5.19
C TYR A 60 -2.77 -15.00 -5.15
N GLY A 61 -2.87 -16.00 -6.01
CA GLY A 61 -2.00 -17.17 -5.94
C GLY A 61 -2.12 -17.88 -4.60
N ASP A 62 -1.00 -18.04 -3.91
CA ASP A 62 -0.94 -18.65 -2.57
C ASP A 62 -0.99 -17.61 -1.43
N THR A 63 -1.23 -16.34 -1.74
CA THR A 63 -1.26 -15.24 -0.78
C THR A 63 -2.63 -14.58 -0.72
N THR A 64 -2.96 -13.99 0.43
CA THR A 64 -4.18 -13.20 0.62
C THR A 64 -3.79 -11.72 0.64
N LEU A 65 -4.39 -10.93 -0.22
CA LEU A 65 -4.20 -9.48 -0.27
C LEU A 65 -5.20 -8.79 0.65
N THR A 66 -4.71 -7.88 1.48
CA THR A 66 -5.50 -7.02 2.40
C THR A 66 -5.12 -5.56 2.19
N VAL A 67 -5.21 -5.09 0.93
CA VAL A 67 -4.70 -3.77 0.52
C VAL A 67 -5.46 -2.63 1.21
N GLY A 68 -6.77 -2.81 1.47
CA GLY A 68 -7.55 -1.83 2.21
C GLY A 68 -7.13 -1.72 3.67
N GLU A 69 -6.79 -2.83 4.33
CA GLU A 69 -6.25 -2.84 5.69
C GLU A 69 -4.87 -2.17 5.75
N GLN A 70 -3.99 -2.50 4.81
CA GLN A 70 -2.68 -1.87 4.68
C GLN A 70 -2.81 -0.35 4.46
N LEU A 71 -3.76 0.08 3.61
CA LEU A 71 -4.04 1.51 3.41
C LEU A 71 -4.50 2.19 4.70
N VAL A 72 -5.37 1.55 5.49
CA VAL A 72 -5.80 2.05 6.81
C VAL A 72 -4.62 2.20 7.75
N ASP A 73 -3.73 1.21 7.82
CA ASP A 73 -2.56 1.25 8.70
C ASP A 73 -1.58 2.35 8.27
N ASN A 74 -1.34 2.50 6.99
CA ASN A 74 -0.53 3.58 6.45
C ASN A 74 -1.15 4.96 6.73
N LEU A 75 -2.47 5.10 6.63
CA LEU A 75 -3.17 6.35 6.95
C LEU A 75 -3.15 6.68 8.44
N LYS A 76 -3.09 5.69 9.34
CA LYS A 76 -2.91 5.92 10.79
C LYS A 76 -1.55 6.55 11.12
N GLU A 77 -0.53 6.25 10.32
CA GLU A 77 0.82 6.80 10.48
C GLU A 77 0.99 8.16 9.77
N ASN A 78 -0.02 8.59 9.01
CA ASN A 78 0.03 9.80 8.20
C ASN A 78 -0.57 11.00 8.95
N ASP A 79 0.28 11.93 9.38
CA ASP A 79 -0.09 13.14 10.13
C ASP A 79 -0.54 14.32 9.24
N SER A 80 -0.69 14.12 7.93
CA SER A 80 -1.04 15.21 7.01
C SER A 80 -2.48 15.70 7.16
N LEU A 81 -3.37 14.86 7.74
CA LEU A 81 -4.78 15.14 8.00
C LEU A 81 -5.22 14.43 9.30
N ALA A 82 -6.33 14.92 9.90
CA ALA A 82 -6.93 14.26 11.04
C ALA A 82 -7.84 13.10 10.61
N PHE A 83 -7.24 11.96 10.27
CA PHE A 83 -7.97 10.77 9.88
C PHE A 83 -8.64 10.11 11.09
N ASN A 84 -9.91 9.74 10.94
CA ASN A 84 -10.72 9.06 11.94
C ASN A 84 -11.28 7.78 11.32
N PHE A 85 -10.92 6.63 11.85
CA PHE A 85 -11.33 5.33 11.35
C PHE A 85 -12.60 4.90 12.10
N VAL A 86 -13.70 4.81 11.39
CA VAL A 86 -15.04 4.59 11.95
C VAL A 86 -15.89 3.72 11.03
N ASP A 87 -16.96 3.17 11.57
CA ASP A 87 -17.96 2.43 10.79
C ASP A 87 -18.81 3.38 9.92
N GLU A 88 -19.43 2.84 8.87
CA GLU A 88 -20.22 3.60 7.89
C GLU A 88 -21.32 4.44 8.53
N ASP A 89 -22.07 3.88 9.49
CA ASP A 89 -23.16 4.60 10.17
C ASP A 89 -22.63 5.83 10.93
N VAL A 90 -21.52 5.69 11.65
CA VAL A 90 -20.87 6.77 12.41
C VAL A 90 -20.29 7.82 11.46
N ALA A 91 -19.70 7.39 10.34
CA ALA A 91 -19.18 8.30 9.32
C ALA A 91 -20.30 9.15 8.71
N ASN A 92 -21.41 8.50 8.32
CA ASN A 92 -22.57 9.15 7.70
C ASN A 92 -23.27 10.12 8.66
N GLU A 93 -23.42 9.76 9.94
CA GLU A 93 -23.97 10.65 10.96
C GLU A 93 -23.03 11.82 11.20
N GLY A 94 -21.73 11.57 11.33
CA GLY A 94 -20.71 12.60 11.53
C GLY A 94 -20.61 13.57 10.35
N LEU A 95 -20.80 13.09 9.11
CA LEU A 95 -20.86 13.95 7.93
C LEU A 95 -22.10 14.86 7.95
N LYS A 96 -23.27 14.33 8.34
CA LYS A 96 -24.52 15.08 8.40
C LYS A 96 -24.51 16.16 9.48
N ASN A 97 -23.94 15.86 10.66
CA ASN A 97 -23.89 16.79 11.80
C ASN A 97 -22.66 17.72 11.76
N GLY A 98 -21.74 17.54 10.80
CA GLY A 98 -20.57 18.37 10.62
C GLY A 98 -19.37 17.99 11.51
N THR A 99 -19.40 16.83 12.17
CA THR A 99 -18.26 16.27 12.90
C THR A 99 -17.14 15.92 11.95
N TYR A 100 -17.47 15.31 10.80
CA TYR A 100 -16.52 15.03 9.72
C TYR A 100 -16.76 15.95 8.54
N TYR A 101 -15.66 16.41 7.98
CA TYR A 101 -15.66 17.26 6.79
C TYR A 101 -15.86 16.43 5.50
N MET A 102 -15.31 15.24 5.51
CA MET A 102 -15.33 14.29 4.40
C MET A 102 -15.38 12.87 4.96
N VAL A 103 -16.06 12.01 4.25
CA VAL A 103 -16.01 10.55 4.42
C VAL A 103 -15.33 9.96 3.20
N ILE A 104 -14.35 9.10 3.41
CA ILE A 104 -13.69 8.32 2.37
C ILE A 104 -14.00 6.85 2.66
N THR A 105 -14.57 6.16 1.67
CA THR A 105 -14.90 4.73 1.76
C THR A 105 -13.96 3.93 0.86
N ILE A 106 -13.30 2.96 1.44
CA ILE A 106 -12.56 1.91 0.74
C ILE A 106 -13.59 0.82 0.42
N PRO A 107 -13.94 0.59 -0.86
CA PRO A 107 -15.01 -0.32 -1.21
C PRO A 107 -14.59 -1.79 -1.05
N LYS A 108 -15.58 -2.69 -1.00
CA LYS A 108 -15.40 -4.14 -0.77
C LYS A 108 -14.51 -4.85 -1.76
N ASP A 109 -14.45 -4.34 -2.98
CA ASP A 109 -13.68 -4.91 -4.08
C ASP A 109 -12.27 -4.32 -4.23
N PHE A 110 -11.80 -3.53 -3.24
CA PHE A 110 -10.54 -2.81 -3.35
C PHE A 110 -9.34 -3.77 -3.46
N SER A 111 -9.23 -4.76 -2.57
CA SER A 111 -8.20 -5.82 -2.65
C SER A 111 -8.42 -6.75 -3.85
N ALA A 112 -9.66 -7.05 -4.21
CA ALA A 112 -9.96 -7.84 -5.40
C ALA A 112 -9.50 -7.14 -6.69
N ASN A 113 -9.69 -5.82 -6.80
CA ASN A 113 -9.20 -5.03 -7.91
C ASN A 113 -7.66 -4.96 -7.93
N ALA A 114 -7.02 -4.88 -6.76
CA ALA A 114 -5.55 -4.96 -6.66
C ALA A 114 -5.03 -6.31 -7.15
N ALA A 115 -5.72 -7.41 -6.89
CA ALA A 115 -5.34 -8.74 -7.35
C ALA A 115 -5.30 -8.87 -8.87
N THR A 116 -6.06 -8.05 -9.61
CA THR A 116 -6.07 -8.06 -11.09
C THR A 116 -4.88 -7.36 -11.74
N MET A 117 -3.94 -6.85 -10.95
CA MET A 117 -2.88 -5.96 -11.46
C MET A 117 -1.97 -6.62 -12.52
N MET A 118 -1.81 -7.95 -12.48
CA MET A 118 -1.04 -8.72 -13.46
C MET A 118 -1.90 -9.31 -14.58
N ASP A 119 -3.21 -9.06 -14.57
CA ASP A 119 -4.12 -9.52 -15.62
C ASP A 119 -3.95 -8.71 -16.91
N GLU A 120 -4.41 -9.26 -18.02
CA GLU A 120 -4.42 -8.54 -19.31
C GLU A 120 -5.26 -7.24 -19.26
N GLN A 121 -6.24 -7.17 -18.36
CA GLN A 121 -7.13 -6.03 -18.15
C GLN A 121 -7.24 -5.71 -16.66
N PRO A 122 -6.26 -5.01 -16.09
CA PRO A 122 -6.27 -4.65 -14.67
C PRO A 122 -7.46 -3.76 -14.32
N GLN A 123 -8.11 -4.04 -13.21
CA GLN A 123 -9.16 -3.20 -12.65
C GLN A 123 -8.55 -2.05 -11.84
N LYS A 124 -9.26 -0.91 -11.82
CA LYS A 124 -8.79 0.24 -11.04
C LYS A 124 -9.25 0.13 -9.60
N MET A 125 -8.34 0.35 -8.68
CA MET A 125 -8.69 0.62 -7.30
C MET A 125 -9.30 2.03 -7.21
N ILE A 126 -10.56 2.12 -6.80
CA ILE A 126 -11.31 3.37 -6.72
C ILE A 126 -11.69 3.58 -5.25
N LEU A 127 -11.43 4.78 -4.74
CA LEU A 127 -11.94 5.23 -3.44
C LEU A 127 -13.16 6.11 -3.67
N ASN A 128 -14.20 5.85 -2.90
CA ASN A 128 -15.38 6.71 -2.88
C ASN A 128 -15.18 7.81 -1.83
N TYR A 129 -15.66 9.02 -2.11
CA TYR A 129 -15.65 10.07 -1.11
C TYR A 129 -16.95 10.88 -1.15
N GLU A 130 -17.39 11.30 0.01
CA GLU A 130 -18.55 12.16 0.20
C GLU A 130 -18.17 13.39 1.03
N THR A 131 -18.74 14.52 0.69
CA THR A 131 -18.57 15.79 1.42
C THR A 131 -19.93 16.39 1.74
N ASN A 132 -20.04 17.11 2.86
CA ASN A 132 -21.26 17.84 3.19
C ASN A 132 -21.21 19.27 2.63
N PRO A 133 -21.92 19.60 1.55
CA PRO A 133 -21.92 20.93 0.94
C PRO A 133 -22.68 21.98 1.77
N GLY A 134 -23.42 21.58 2.82
CA GLY A 134 -24.31 22.45 3.59
C GLY A 134 -23.65 23.24 4.72
N THR A 135 -22.41 22.94 5.08
CA THR A 135 -21.77 23.45 6.29
C THR A 135 -20.95 24.73 6.12
N ASN A 136 -21.41 25.70 5.35
CA ASN A 136 -20.83 27.04 5.35
C ASN A 136 -20.15 27.48 4.04
N TYR A 137 -20.48 28.70 3.58
CA TYR A 137 -19.89 29.34 2.39
C TYR A 137 -18.37 29.50 2.49
N ILE A 138 -17.81 29.65 3.68
CA ILE A 138 -16.35 29.68 3.91
C ILE A 138 -15.76 28.27 3.72
N ALA A 139 -16.46 27.24 4.17
CA ALA A 139 -16.07 25.85 3.95
C ALA A 139 -16.03 25.49 2.46
N SER A 140 -16.89 26.03 1.61
CA SER A 140 -16.87 25.72 0.17
C SER A 140 -15.66 26.31 -0.58
N LYS A 141 -15.14 27.46 -0.12
CA LYS A 141 -13.89 28.05 -0.67
C LYS A 141 -12.63 27.38 -0.09
N LEU A 142 -12.65 27.00 1.18
CA LEU A 142 -11.63 26.15 1.79
C LEU A 142 -11.66 24.73 1.21
N SER A 143 -12.85 24.28 0.79
CA SER A 143 -13.12 22.96 0.24
C SER A 143 -12.25 22.60 -0.96
N GLU A 144 -12.05 23.49 -1.90
CA GLU A 144 -11.26 23.17 -3.10
C GLU A 144 -9.79 22.90 -2.77
N THR A 145 -9.21 23.72 -1.86
CA THR A 145 -7.79 23.56 -1.48
C THR A 145 -7.63 22.39 -0.50
N ALA A 146 -8.54 22.25 0.47
CA ALA A 146 -8.55 21.13 1.40
C ALA A 146 -8.80 19.81 0.67
N LEU A 147 -9.79 19.78 -0.23
CA LEU A 147 -10.07 18.63 -1.09
C LEU A 147 -8.86 18.27 -1.96
N GLY A 148 -8.16 19.27 -2.50
CA GLY A 148 -6.94 19.07 -3.25
C GLY A 148 -5.84 18.39 -2.42
N LYS A 149 -5.61 18.87 -1.19
CA LYS A 149 -4.64 18.27 -0.26
C LYS A 149 -5.04 16.85 0.15
N ILE A 150 -6.31 16.64 0.52
CA ILE A 150 -6.84 15.32 0.90
C ILE A 150 -6.66 14.35 -0.27
N LYS A 151 -7.08 14.72 -1.48
CA LYS A 151 -6.90 13.88 -2.67
C LYS A 151 -5.44 13.57 -2.95
N THR A 152 -4.54 14.51 -2.74
CA THR A 152 -3.10 14.31 -2.94
C THR A 152 -2.57 13.34 -1.90
N SER A 153 -2.87 13.53 -0.62
CA SER A 153 -2.42 12.67 0.47
C SER A 153 -2.93 11.23 0.30
N ILE A 154 -4.22 11.07 0.01
CA ILE A 154 -4.80 9.74 -0.24
C ILE A 154 -4.20 9.10 -1.48
N ARG A 155 -3.96 9.87 -2.56
CA ARG A 155 -3.32 9.33 -3.77
C ARG A 155 -1.91 8.86 -3.50
N GLU A 156 -1.12 9.64 -2.74
CA GLU A 156 0.24 9.27 -2.35
C GLU A 156 0.21 7.98 -1.54
N GLU A 157 -0.72 7.88 -0.60
CA GLU A 157 -0.85 6.72 0.26
C GLU A 157 -1.31 5.46 -0.49
N VAL A 158 -2.34 5.59 -1.34
CA VAL A 158 -2.77 4.50 -2.23
C VAL A 158 -1.64 4.07 -3.16
N THR A 159 -0.90 5.03 -3.72
CA THR A 159 0.23 4.71 -4.60
C THR A 159 1.34 3.98 -3.84
N ARG A 160 1.63 4.37 -2.60
CA ARG A 160 2.60 3.69 -1.73
C ARG A 160 2.15 2.27 -1.42
N THR A 161 0.92 2.11 -0.92
CA THR A 161 0.34 0.81 -0.59
C THR A 161 0.32 -0.13 -1.81
N TYR A 162 -0.04 0.41 -2.98
CA TYR A 162 -0.02 -0.34 -4.22
C TYR A 162 1.39 -0.76 -4.62
N ALA A 163 2.37 0.14 -4.48
CA ALA A 163 3.77 -0.19 -4.77
C ALA A 163 4.30 -1.25 -3.80
N GLU A 164 3.99 -1.16 -2.51
CA GLU A 164 4.36 -2.15 -1.49
C GLU A 164 3.77 -3.52 -1.84
N ALA A 165 2.47 -3.60 -2.16
CA ALA A 165 1.83 -4.84 -2.60
C ALA A 165 2.47 -5.45 -3.85
N ILE A 166 2.88 -4.62 -4.83
CA ILE A 166 3.61 -5.07 -6.01
C ILE A 166 4.99 -5.64 -5.62
N PHE A 167 5.73 -4.94 -4.77
CA PHE A 167 7.06 -5.39 -4.36
C PHE A 167 7.01 -6.70 -3.58
N ASP A 168 6.03 -6.87 -2.71
CA ASP A 168 5.81 -8.12 -1.98
C ASP A 168 5.52 -9.29 -2.94
N GLN A 169 4.69 -9.06 -3.96
CA GLN A 169 4.41 -10.06 -5.00
C GLN A 169 5.63 -10.40 -5.85
N ILE A 170 6.44 -9.39 -6.22
CA ILE A 170 7.70 -9.61 -6.94
C ILE A 170 8.67 -10.41 -6.05
N GLY A 171 8.73 -10.11 -4.76
CA GLY A 171 9.49 -10.88 -3.78
C GLY A 171 9.09 -12.35 -3.76
N THR A 172 7.79 -12.62 -3.60
CA THR A 172 7.23 -13.98 -3.62
C THR A 172 7.52 -14.72 -4.92
N ALA A 173 7.40 -14.04 -6.07
CA ALA A 173 7.75 -14.62 -7.37
C ALA A 173 9.25 -14.92 -7.48
N GLY A 174 10.11 -14.08 -6.90
CA GLY A 174 11.55 -14.28 -6.80
C GLY A 174 11.90 -15.52 -5.99
N ASP A 175 11.27 -15.72 -4.85
CA ASP A 175 11.44 -16.89 -3.99
C ASP A 175 11.02 -18.17 -4.72
N GLY A 176 9.87 -18.16 -5.41
CA GLY A 176 9.43 -19.28 -6.24
C GLY A 176 10.39 -19.61 -7.39
N MET A 177 11.01 -18.62 -8.01
CA MET A 177 12.05 -18.83 -9.01
C MET A 177 13.30 -19.49 -8.41
N GLN A 178 13.70 -19.11 -7.19
CA GLN A 178 14.82 -19.73 -6.49
C GLN A 178 14.51 -21.18 -6.15
N GLU A 179 13.33 -21.50 -5.64
CA GLU A 179 12.89 -22.87 -5.38
C GLU A 179 12.89 -23.73 -6.66
N ALA A 180 12.44 -23.17 -7.79
CA ALA A 180 12.47 -23.84 -9.07
C ALA A 180 13.91 -24.10 -9.55
N ALA A 181 14.83 -23.18 -9.34
CA ALA A 181 16.25 -23.34 -9.65
C ALA A 181 16.89 -24.44 -8.79
N ASP A 182 16.58 -24.46 -7.50
CA ASP A 182 17.06 -25.48 -6.57
C ASP A 182 16.51 -26.87 -6.94
N GLY A 183 15.23 -26.94 -7.31
CA GLY A 183 14.60 -28.16 -7.84
C GLY A 183 15.26 -28.65 -9.13
N ALA A 184 15.58 -27.75 -10.05
CA ALA A 184 16.29 -28.09 -11.30
C ALA A 184 17.71 -28.62 -11.02
N GLN A 185 18.42 -28.08 -10.02
CA GLN A 185 19.71 -28.57 -9.59
C GLN A 185 19.62 -30.00 -9.01
N GLN A 186 18.60 -30.28 -8.19
CA GLN A 186 18.35 -31.61 -7.64
C GLN A 186 18.05 -32.63 -8.73
N ILE A 187 17.28 -32.26 -9.76
CA ILE A 187 17.02 -33.11 -10.92
C ILE A 187 18.34 -33.41 -11.64
N LYS A 188 19.17 -32.39 -11.87
CA LYS A 188 20.48 -32.57 -12.49
C LYS A 188 21.36 -33.55 -11.72
N ASP A 189 21.47 -33.36 -10.40
CA ASP A 189 22.28 -34.23 -9.54
C ASP A 189 21.75 -35.69 -9.59
N GLY A 190 20.42 -35.87 -9.53
CA GLY A 190 19.79 -37.19 -9.72
C GLY A 190 20.05 -37.82 -11.10
N MET A 191 20.12 -37.03 -12.16
CA MET A 191 20.49 -37.50 -13.50
C MET A 191 21.97 -37.94 -13.57
N ASP A 192 22.87 -37.22 -12.93
CA ASP A 192 24.29 -37.57 -12.83
C ASP A 192 24.46 -38.88 -12.05
N ASP A 193 23.75 -39.06 -10.93
CA ASP A 193 23.74 -40.32 -10.16
C ASP A 193 23.20 -41.51 -10.98
N ALA A 194 22.11 -41.29 -11.73
CA ALA A 194 21.54 -42.30 -12.62
C ALA A 194 22.50 -42.67 -13.76
N SER A 195 23.24 -41.70 -14.30
CA SER A 195 24.27 -41.91 -15.31
C SER A 195 25.41 -42.78 -14.78
N ASP A 196 25.88 -42.48 -13.56
CA ASP A 196 26.94 -43.27 -12.91
C ASP A 196 26.47 -44.69 -12.54
N GLY A 197 25.20 -44.82 -12.10
CA GLY A 197 24.55 -46.10 -11.92
C GLY A 197 24.53 -46.93 -13.19
N ASN A 198 24.17 -46.35 -14.34
CA ASN A 198 24.18 -47.00 -15.65
C ASN A 198 25.59 -47.43 -16.11
N LYS A 199 26.62 -46.62 -15.85
CA LYS A 199 28.02 -47.02 -16.12
C LYS A 199 28.38 -48.24 -15.30
N LYS A 200 28.08 -48.26 -14.00
CA LYS A 200 28.36 -49.44 -13.14
C LYS A 200 27.64 -50.70 -13.63
N ILE A 201 26.39 -50.56 -14.06
CA ILE A 201 25.63 -51.68 -14.65
C ILE A 201 26.34 -52.17 -15.92
N THR A 202 26.76 -51.27 -16.80
CA THR A 202 27.45 -51.59 -18.03
C THR A 202 28.77 -52.32 -17.76
N ASP A 203 29.54 -51.84 -16.80
CA ASP A 203 30.83 -52.45 -16.42
C ASP A 203 30.63 -53.85 -15.81
N ASN A 204 29.61 -54.00 -14.95
CA ASN A 204 29.25 -55.31 -14.37
C ASN A 204 28.77 -56.30 -15.45
N LEU A 205 28.02 -55.82 -16.46
CA LEU A 205 27.60 -56.66 -17.58
C LEU A 205 28.81 -57.13 -18.45
N LYS A 206 29.82 -56.30 -18.62
CA LYS A 206 31.07 -56.70 -19.26
C LYS A 206 31.77 -57.79 -18.46
N VAL A 207 31.93 -57.60 -17.14
CA VAL A 207 32.52 -58.59 -16.25
C VAL A 207 31.77 -59.93 -16.34
N LEU A 208 30.43 -59.86 -16.36
CA LEU A 208 29.60 -61.06 -16.49
C LEU A 208 29.77 -61.73 -17.83
N ALA A 209 29.89 -60.99 -18.93
CA ALA A 209 30.15 -61.53 -20.27
C ALA A 209 31.49 -62.22 -20.33
N ASP A 210 32.56 -61.59 -19.82
CA ASP A 210 33.92 -62.16 -19.76
C ASP A 210 33.93 -63.39 -18.89
N SER A 211 33.28 -63.41 -17.72
CA SER A 211 33.15 -64.56 -16.85
C SER A 211 32.43 -65.74 -17.56
N THR A 212 31.39 -65.41 -18.34
CA THR A 212 30.61 -66.39 -19.09
C THR A 212 31.46 -67.03 -20.18
N LEU A 213 32.30 -66.25 -20.87
CA LEU A 213 33.28 -66.76 -21.86
C LEU A 213 34.27 -67.66 -21.21
N THR A 214 34.87 -67.25 -20.09
CA THR A 214 35.83 -68.08 -19.33
C THR A 214 35.22 -69.40 -18.88
N PHE A 215 33.97 -69.37 -18.42
CA PHE A 215 33.22 -70.57 -18.00
C PHE A 215 32.98 -71.51 -19.22
N LYS A 216 32.63 -70.95 -20.39
CA LYS A 216 32.44 -71.72 -21.61
C LYS A 216 33.73 -72.40 -22.04
N GLU A 217 34.85 -71.66 -22.10
CA GLU A 217 36.19 -72.19 -22.42
C GLU A 217 36.60 -73.33 -21.48
N GLY A 218 36.44 -73.11 -20.16
CA GLY A 218 36.75 -74.18 -19.18
C GLY A 218 35.83 -75.40 -19.30
N SER A 219 34.59 -75.23 -19.71
CA SER A 219 33.65 -76.33 -19.98
C SER A 219 33.98 -77.11 -21.21
N GLU A 220 34.47 -76.41 -22.25
CA GLU A 220 34.98 -77.03 -23.49
C GLU A 220 36.28 -77.87 -23.23
N GLU A 221 37.22 -77.29 -22.47
CA GLU A 221 38.43 -77.97 -22.03
C GLU A 221 38.13 -79.23 -21.24
N LEU A 222 37.16 -79.13 -20.26
CA LEU A 222 36.74 -80.27 -19.47
C LEU A 222 36.13 -81.38 -20.37
N THR A 223 35.34 -80.99 -21.39
CA THR A 223 34.66 -81.88 -22.31
C THR A 223 35.74 -82.61 -23.21
N GLU A 224 36.75 -81.89 -23.67
CA GLU A 224 37.88 -82.49 -24.44
C GLU A 224 38.71 -83.40 -23.53
N GLY A 225 38.99 -82.97 -22.30
CA GLY A 225 39.71 -83.84 -21.34
C GLY A 225 38.98 -85.15 -21.09
N LEU A 226 37.68 -85.12 -20.89
CA LEU A 226 36.85 -86.33 -20.75
C LEU A 226 36.85 -87.23 -21.96
N LYS A 227 36.82 -86.66 -23.17
CA LYS A 227 36.93 -87.45 -24.40
C LYS A 227 38.32 -88.18 -24.60
N SER A 228 39.37 -87.63 -24.02
CA SER A 228 40.70 -88.24 -24.05
C SER A 228 40.85 -89.39 -23.05
N TYR A 229 39.93 -89.61 -22.13
CA TYR A 229 39.88 -90.70 -21.14
C TYR A 229 39.00 -91.89 -21.59
N THR A 230 38.22 -91.70 -22.62
CA THR A 230 37.39 -92.76 -23.22
C THR A 230 37.96 -93.28 -24.50
#